data_6ce09f9f9734801096f70030b5632473
#
_entry.id   6ce09f9f9734801096f70030b5632473
#
_cell.length_a   1.000
_cell.length_b   1.000
_cell.length_c   1.000
_cell.angle_alpha   90.00
_cell.angle_beta   90.00
_cell.angle_gamma   90.00
#
_symmetry.space_group_name_H-M   'P 1'
#
loop_
_entity.id
_entity.type
_entity.pdbx_description
1 polymer ?
#
loop_
_entity_poly.entity_id
_entity_poly.type
_entity_poly.pdbx_seq_one_letter_code
_entity_poly.pdbx_strand_id
1 'polypeptide(L)'
;MLLGSILLAMAIIWMVPIVSALNRSLVFNGLENYTSLFTEPIGGVTIIRTFVNSGIIAIGHATLVMAISALAGFAFAKLDFPYRNLIFYLVIICLAVPGTAIIVPLFRILDTLELLDTYLAVILPETALTLPFGVLLMRNYFGNLPDTYMESAALDGASMFAIFRRIYLPLARPALIPLGVLAVMWSFQDFLLPLMFLTDPQLTTAAMAVSNFQEWLSFTPDNIGRYNASLVLLAIPALVLVIFGQRFITQGLTSGGIKE
;
A
#
# COMPACT_ATOMS: atom_id res chain seq x y z
N MET A 1 1.23 36.02 -4.85
CA MET A 1 -0.18 36.02 -5.32
C MET A 1 -0.34 35.15 -6.57
N LEU A 2 0.42 35.33 -7.65
CA LEU A 2 0.28 34.56 -8.91
C LEU A 2 0.40 33.04 -8.73
N LEU A 3 1.38 32.57 -7.95
CA LEU A 3 1.58 31.14 -7.68
C LEU A 3 0.39 30.52 -6.93
N GLY A 4 -0.18 31.23 -5.97
CA GLY A 4 -1.37 30.77 -5.23
C GLY A 4 -2.61 30.66 -6.13
N SER A 5 -2.80 31.61 -7.07
CA SER A 5 -3.90 31.56 -8.03
C SER A 5 -3.76 30.39 -9.00
N ILE A 6 -2.53 30.08 -9.46
CA ILE A 6 -2.25 28.93 -10.31
C ILE A 6 -2.54 27.62 -9.58
N LEU A 7 -2.06 27.49 -8.33
CA LEU A 7 -2.32 26.28 -7.52
C LEU A 7 -3.80 26.08 -7.26
N LEU A 8 -4.55 27.15 -6.98
CA LEU A 8 -6.00 27.09 -6.79
C LEU A 8 -6.71 26.67 -8.09
N ALA A 9 -6.34 27.23 -9.22
CA ALA A 9 -6.91 26.86 -10.50
C ALA A 9 -6.65 25.39 -10.85
N MET A 10 -5.43 24.91 -10.61
CA MET A 10 -5.10 23.48 -10.78
C MET A 10 -5.93 22.61 -9.84
N ALA A 11 -6.07 22.97 -8.57
CA ALA A 11 -6.88 22.21 -7.62
C ALA A 11 -8.35 22.12 -8.06
N ILE A 12 -8.93 23.22 -8.58
CA ILE A 12 -10.30 23.25 -9.13
C ILE A 12 -10.41 22.29 -10.32
N ILE A 13 -9.46 22.33 -11.27
CA ILE A 13 -9.45 21.45 -12.44
C ILE A 13 -9.39 19.97 -11.99
N TRP A 14 -8.57 19.63 -11.00
CA TRP A 14 -8.46 18.27 -10.48
C TRP A 14 -9.72 17.79 -9.75
N MET A 15 -10.55 18.72 -9.24
CA MET A 15 -11.85 18.39 -8.63
C MET A 15 -12.94 18.08 -9.64
N VAL A 16 -12.83 18.52 -10.89
CA VAL A 16 -13.86 18.33 -11.93
C VAL A 16 -14.29 16.88 -12.12
N PRO A 17 -13.39 15.88 -12.24
CA PRO A 17 -13.81 14.48 -12.38
C PRO A 17 -14.61 13.96 -11.18
N ILE A 18 -14.21 14.34 -9.96
CA ILE A 18 -14.86 13.92 -8.71
C ILE A 18 -16.28 14.52 -8.64
N VAL A 19 -16.41 15.82 -8.91
CA VAL A 19 -17.72 16.50 -8.94
C VAL A 19 -18.61 15.93 -10.04
N SER A 20 -18.04 15.62 -11.21
CA SER A 20 -18.76 14.99 -12.31
C SER A 20 -19.28 13.59 -11.93
N ALA A 21 -18.45 12.77 -11.28
CA ALA A 21 -18.86 11.45 -10.79
C ALA A 21 -19.97 11.56 -9.74
N LEU A 22 -19.86 12.50 -8.79
CA LEU A 22 -20.91 12.77 -7.80
C LEU A 22 -22.22 13.18 -8.44
N ASN A 23 -22.21 14.11 -9.40
CA ASN A 23 -23.43 14.55 -10.08
C ASN A 23 -24.05 13.40 -10.89
N ARG A 24 -23.24 12.63 -11.60
CA ARG A 24 -23.71 11.50 -12.41
C ARG A 24 -24.18 10.32 -11.54
N SER A 25 -23.69 10.17 -10.33
CA SER A 25 -24.10 9.11 -9.41
C SER A 25 -25.56 9.22 -8.96
N LEU A 26 -26.15 10.41 -9.07
CA LEU A 26 -27.55 10.67 -8.71
C LEU A 26 -28.50 10.65 -9.91
N VAL A 27 -28.00 10.41 -11.12
CA VAL A 27 -28.82 10.37 -12.34
C VAL A 27 -29.74 9.12 -12.31
N PHE A 28 -30.96 9.28 -12.79
CA PHE A 28 -32.07 8.32 -12.85
C PHE A 28 -32.61 7.92 -11.47
N ASN A 29 -31.94 7.07 -10.70
CA ASN A 29 -32.48 6.46 -9.47
C ASN A 29 -32.03 7.18 -8.18
N GLY A 30 -31.32 8.31 -8.29
CA GLY A 30 -30.90 9.08 -7.11
C GLY A 30 -30.06 8.27 -6.12
N LEU A 31 -30.46 8.25 -4.83
CA LEU A 31 -29.77 7.51 -3.78
C LEU A 31 -29.90 5.98 -3.88
N GLU A 32 -30.86 5.46 -4.64
CA GLU A 32 -31.00 4.03 -4.87
C GLU A 32 -29.81 3.45 -5.62
N ASN A 33 -29.13 4.25 -6.46
CA ASN A 33 -27.86 3.88 -7.09
C ASN A 33 -26.79 3.46 -6.05
N TYR A 34 -26.81 4.05 -4.85
CA TYR A 34 -25.87 3.70 -3.79
C TYR A 34 -26.35 2.48 -2.99
N THR A 35 -27.62 2.43 -2.62
CA THR A 35 -28.14 1.33 -1.78
C THR A 35 -28.10 -0.01 -2.52
N SER A 36 -28.39 -0.01 -3.81
CA SER A 36 -28.32 -1.23 -4.65
C SER A 36 -26.92 -1.84 -4.73
N LEU A 37 -25.84 -1.05 -4.59
CA LEU A 37 -24.47 -1.56 -4.59
C LEU A 37 -24.15 -2.45 -3.38
N PHE A 38 -24.86 -2.28 -2.27
CA PHE A 38 -24.68 -3.08 -1.07
C PHE A 38 -25.50 -4.38 -1.09
N THR A 39 -26.61 -4.39 -1.83
CA THR A 39 -27.56 -5.51 -1.84
C THR A 39 -27.43 -6.40 -3.06
N GLU A 40 -27.02 -5.83 -4.20
CA GLU A 40 -26.95 -6.54 -5.47
C GLU A 40 -25.48 -6.72 -5.91
N PRO A 41 -25.03 -7.97 -6.11
CA PRO A 41 -23.70 -8.20 -6.62
C PRO A 41 -23.55 -7.71 -8.07
N ILE A 42 -22.38 -7.17 -8.41
CA ILE A 42 -22.00 -6.75 -9.75
C ILE A 42 -20.87 -7.66 -10.22
N GLY A 43 -21.07 -8.37 -11.34
CA GLY A 43 -20.07 -9.33 -11.81
C GLY A 43 -19.76 -10.44 -10.79
N GLY A 44 -20.73 -10.82 -9.95
CA GLY A 44 -20.60 -11.89 -8.96
C GLY A 44 -20.03 -11.44 -7.61
N VAL A 45 -19.71 -10.14 -7.40
CA VAL A 45 -19.13 -9.63 -6.14
C VAL A 45 -19.91 -8.42 -5.63
N THR A 46 -20.05 -8.30 -4.30
CA THR A 46 -20.62 -7.11 -3.65
C THR A 46 -19.51 -6.08 -3.39
N ILE A 47 -19.88 -4.79 -3.35
CA ILE A 47 -18.93 -3.71 -3.08
C ILE A 47 -18.23 -3.86 -1.72
N ILE A 48 -18.93 -4.36 -0.71
CA ILE A 48 -18.36 -4.64 0.62
C ILE A 48 -17.23 -5.67 0.49
N ARG A 49 -17.45 -6.73 -0.27
CA ARG A 49 -16.46 -7.78 -0.45
C ARG A 49 -15.18 -7.26 -1.08
N THR A 50 -15.28 -6.34 -2.05
CA THR A 50 -14.10 -5.72 -2.68
C THR A 50 -13.26 -4.92 -1.68
N PHE A 51 -13.91 -4.20 -0.74
CA PHE A 51 -13.20 -3.49 0.32
C PHE A 51 -12.54 -4.44 1.32
N VAL A 52 -13.22 -5.52 1.69
CA VAL A 52 -12.65 -6.56 2.57
C VAL A 52 -11.44 -7.20 1.94
N ASN A 53 -11.51 -7.57 0.66
CA ASN A 53 -10.40 -8.15 -0.07
C ASN A 53 -9.18 -7.20 -0.10
N SER A 54 -9.40 -5.94 -0.50
CA SER A 54 -8.34 -4.91 -0.47
C SER A 54 -7.77 -4.70 0.92
N GLY A 55 -8.61 -4.71 1.96
CA GLY A 55 -8.17 -4.57 3.35
C GLY A 55 -7.29 -5.74 3.80
N ILE A 56 -7.66 -6.98 3.47
CA ILE A 56 -6.87 -8.18 3.81
C ILE A 56 -5.51 -8.12 3.13
N ILE A 57 -5.47 -7.82 1.83
CA ILE A 57 -4.22 -7.71 1.06
C ILE A 57 -3.35 -6.60 1.63
N ALA A 58 -3.90 -5.39 1.81
CA ALA A 58 -3.15 -4.23 2.27
C ALA A 58 -2.58 -4.40 3.69
N ILE A 59 -3.35 -5.00 4.61
CA ILE A 59 -2.88 -5.28 5.98
C ILE A 59 -1.81 -6.38 5.96
N GLY A 60 -2.00 -7.44 5.18
CA GLY A 60 -1.03 -8.52 5.01
C GLY A 60 0.30 -7.99 4.45
N HIS A 61 0.23 -7.23 3.35
CA HIS A 61 1.38 -6.57 2.73
C HIS A 61 2.11 -5.65 3.73
N ALA A 62 1.40 -4.71 4.35
CA ALA A 62 2.01 -3.75 5.28
C ALA A 62 2.67 -4.45 6.47
N THR A 63 2.04 -5.50 7.00
CA THR A 63 2.59 -6.29 8.12
C THR A 63 3.91 -6.95 7.74
N LEU A 64 3.96 -7.60 6.56
CA LEU A 64 5.18 -8.25 6.07
C LEU A 64 6.28 -7.23 5.78
N VAL A 65 5.95 -6.13 5.09
CA VAL A 65 6.91 -5.06 4.79
C VAL A 65 7.48 -4.47 6.06
N MET A 66 6.66 -4.11 7.04
CA MET A 66 7.13 -3.56 8.32
C MET A 66 8.00 -4.55 9.08
N ALA A 67 7.57 -5.81 9.19
CA ALA A 67 8.29 -6.83 9.95
C ALA A 67 9.67 -7.13 9.33
N ILE A 68 9.70 -7.41 8.02
CA ILE A 68 10.94 -7.79 7.33
C ILE A 68 11.87 -6.57 7.22
N SER A 69 11.34 -5.37 6.91
CA SER A 69 12.15 -4.15 6.83
C SER A 69 12.77 -3.77 8.17
N ALA A 70 12.03 -3.94 9.29
CA ALA A 70 12.58 -3.68 10.62
C ALA A 70 13.71 -4.64 10.96
N LEU A 71 13.52 -5.95 10.72
CA LEU A 71 14.55 -6.96 10.98
C LEU A 71 15.78 -6.75 10.10
N ALA A 72 15.58 -6.64 8.78
CA ALA A 72 16.67 -6.45 7.84
C ALA A 72 17.38 -5.10 8.04
N GLY A 73 16.61 -4.02 8.24
CA GLY A 73 17.17 -2.69 8.51
C GLY A 73 18.00 -2.64 9.78
N PHE A 74 17.57 -3.29 10.86
CA PHE A 74 18.35 -3.43 12.08
C PHE A 74 19.63 -4.24 11.83
N ALA A 75 19.53 -5.39 11.16
CA ALA A 75 20.70 -6.22 10.87
C ALA A 75 21.73 -5.44 10.03
N PHE A 76 21.31 -4.76 8.96
CA PHE A 76 22.21 -3.96 8.12
C PHE A 76 22.78 -2.72 8.81
N ALA A 77 22.11 -2.17 9.82
CA ALA A 77 22.56 -0.99 10.54
C ALA A 77 23.48 -1.32 11.72
N LYS A 78 23.17 -2.37 12.47
CA LYS A 78 23.73 -2.61 13.81
C LYS A 78 24.52 -3.90 13.97
N LEU A 79 24.39 -4.84 13.03
CA LEU A 79 25.12 -6.11 13.12
C LEU A 79 26.28 -6.14 12.13
N ASP A 80 27.37 -6.75 12.55
CA ASP A 80 28.51 -7.04 11.68
C ASP A 80 28.45 -8.49 11.21
N PHE A 81 28.33 -8.67 9.88
CA PHE A 81 28.34 -9.98 9.25
C PHE A 81 29.02 -9.93 7.89
N PRO A 82 29.52 -11.07 7.39
CA PRO A 82 30.21 -11.12 6.10
C PRO A 82 29.34 -10.61 4.96
N TYR A 83 29.94 -9.85 4.04
CA TYR A 83 29.28 -9.31 2.86
C TYR A 83 28.09 -8.38 3.12
N ARG A 84 27.92 -7.84 4.34
CA ARG A 84 26.80 -6.95 4.74
C ARG A 84 26.48 -5.87 3.68
N ASN A 85 27.49 -5.13 3.25
CA ASN A 85 27.30 -4.05 2.28
C ASN A 85 26.96 -4.58 0.88
N LEU A 86 27.56 -5.69 0.46
CA LEU A 86 27.23 -6.30 -0.85
C LEU A 86 25.77 -6.74 -0.88
N ILE A 87 25.31 -7.46 0.14
CA ILE A 87 23.93 -7.93 0.24
C ILE A 87 22.95 -6.74 0.29
N PHE A 88 23.31 -5.70 1.04
CA PHE A 88 22.50 -4.48 1.08
C PHE A 88 22.37 -3.84 -0.31
N TYR A 89 23.47 -3.66 -1.04
CA TYR A 89 23.42 -3.09 -2.37
C TYR A 89 22.66 -3.98 -3.38
N LEU A 90 22.72 -5.29 -3.26
CA LEU A 90 21.91 -6.22 -4.05
C LEU A 90 20.41 -6.04 -3.78
N VAL A 91 20.01 -5.79 -2.52
CA VAL A 91 18.63 -5.46 -2.18
C VAL A 91 18.23 -4.13 -2.80
N ILE A 92 19.08 -3.10 -2.70
CA ILE A 92 18.76 -1.76 -3.21
C ILE A 92 18.66 -1.71 -4.74
N ILE A 93 19.49 -2.48 -5.46
CA ILE A 93 19.44 -2.51 -6.93
C ILE A 93 18.08 -3.04 -7.44
N CYS A 94 17.36 -3.82 -6.63
CA CYS A 94 16.00 -4.26 -6.97
C CYS A 94 15.01 -3.10 -7.12
N LEU A 95 15.28 -1.91 -6.55
CA LEU A 95 14.46 -0.70 -6.80
C LEU A 95 14.51 -0.22 -8.26
N ALA A 96 15.54 -0.58 -9.00
CA ALA A 96 15.66 -0.24 -10.41
C ALA A 96 14.88 -1.19 -11.33
N VAL A 97 14.37 -2.31 -10.80
CA VAL A 97 13.64 -3.30 -11.59
C VAL A 97 12.19 -2.83 -11.73
N PRO A 98 11.68 -2.57 -12.96
CA PRO A 98 10.30 -2.19 -13.14
C PRO A 98 9.39 -3.37 -12.78
N GLY A 99 8.42 -3.13 -11.87
CA GLY A 99 7.48 -4.19 -11.43
C GLY A 99 6.73 -4.85 -12.57
N THR A 100 6.40 -4.07 -13.62
CA THR A 100 5.72 -4.58 -14.82
C THR A 100 6.57 -5.59 -15.62
N ALA A 101 7.88 -5.47 -15.61
CA ALA A 101 8.78 -6.37 -16.34
C ALA A 101 8.83 -7.78 -15.73
N ILE A 102 8.52 -7.92 -14.45
CA ILE A 102 8.58 -9.20 -13.72
C ILE A 102 7.23 -9.89 -13.57
N ILE A 103 6.12 -9.32 -14.09
CA ILE A 103 4.77 -9.92 -13.96
C ILE A 103 4.72 -11.32 -14.55
N VAL A 104 5.25 -11.53 -15.75
CA VAL A 104 5.23 -12.83 -16.42
C VAL A 104 6.02 -13.90 -15.66
N PRO A 105 7.28 -13.65 -15.23
CA PRO A 105 8.00 -14.56 -14.35
C PRO A 105 7.28 -14.83 -13.03
N LEU A 106 6.71 -13.79 -12.39
CA LEU A 106 5.95 -13.93 -11.14
C LEU A 106 4.72 -14.82 -11.33
N PHE A 107 3.97 -14.63 -12.41
CA PHE A 107 2.81 -15.49 -12.72
C PHE A 107 3.22 -16.97 -12.79
N ARG A 108 4.32 -17.27 -13.47
CA ARG A 108 4.85 -18.65 -13.57
C ARG A 108 5.25 -19.23 -12.21
N ILE A 109 5.89 -18.42 -11.36
CA ILE A 109 6.28 -18.84 -10.02
C ILE A 109 5.04 -19.11 -9.17
N LEU A 110 4.06 -18.20 -9.17
CA LEU A 110 2.82 -18.35 -8.40
C LEU A 110 1.97 -19.54 -8.88
N ASP A 111 1.91 -19.78 -10.19
CA ASP A 111 1.25 -20.93 -10.80
C ASP A 111 1.90 -22.26 -10.34
N THR A 112 3.24 -22.32 -10.40
CA THR A 112 4.01 -23.51 -9.95
C THR A 112 3.85 -23.77 -8.45
N LEU A 113 3.65 -22.72 -7.65
CA LEU A 113 3.43 -22.81 -6.20
C LEU A 113 1.95 -22.99 -5.83
N GLU A 114 1.04 -23.08 -6.82
CA GLU A 114 -0.41 -23.19 -6.63
C GLU A 114 -0.99 -22.04 -5.77
N LEU A 115 -0.41 -20.83 -5.91
CA LEU A 115 -0.82 -19.65 -5.16
C LEU A 115 -1.75 -18.71 -5.93
N LEU A 116 -1.93 -18.89 -7.26
CA LEU A 116 -2.89 -18.10 -8.04
C LEU A 116 -4.29 -18.18 -7.40
N ASP A 117 -5.08 -17.13 -7.58
CA ASP A 117 -6.41 -17.02 -6.97
C ASP A 117 -6.41 -17.13 -5.43
N THR A 118 -5.34 -16.65 -4.80
CA THR A 118 -5.28 -16.48 -3.34
C THR A 118 -4.81 -15.07 -2.98
N TYR A 119 -5.09 -14.61 -1.77
CA TYR A 119 -4.56 -13.33 -1.29
C TYR A 119 -3.02 -13.29 -1.31
N LEU A 120 -2.36 -14.44 -1.10
CA LEU A 120 -0.90 -14.54 -1.10
C LEU A 120 -0.31 -14.28 -2.49
N ALA A 121 -1.07 -14.55 -3.58
CA ALA A 121 -0.63 -14.24 -4.94
C ALA A 121 -0.37 -12.75 -5.15
N VAL A 122 -1.00 -11.89 -4.36
CA VAL A 122 -0.80 -10.43 -4.42
C VAL A 122 0.12 -9.95 -3.29
N ILE A 123 -0.13 -10.41 -2.06
CA ILE A 123 0.64 -9.97 -0.87
C ILE A 123 2.14 -10.22 -1.03
N LEU A 124 2.55 -11.39 -1.53
CA LEU A 124 3.97 -11.74 -1.61
C LEU A 124 4.71 -10.92 -2.68
N PRO A 125 4.23 -10.78 -3.93
CA PRO A 125 4.84 -9.91 -4.93
C PRO A 125 4.87 -8.43 -4.51
N GLU A 126 3.77 -7.88 -3.99
CA GLU A 126 3.76 -6.51 -3.47
C GLU A 126 4.82 -6.31 -2.40
N THR A 127 4.92 -7.26 -1.46
CA THR A 127 5.94 -7.22 -0.41
C THR A 127 7.34 -7.24 -1.01
N ALA A 128 7.63 -8.14 -1.95
CA ALA A 128 8.94 -8.23 -2.59
C ALA A 128 9.35 -6.94 -3.32
N LEU A 129 8.40 -6.28 -3.99
CA LEU A 129 8.65 -5.03 -4.72
C LEU A 129 8.87 -3.82 -3.79
N THR A 130 8.19 -3.78 -2.65
CA THR A 130 8.28 -2.65 -1.71
C THR A 130 9.36 -2.82 -0.66
N LEU A 131 9.79 -4.06 -0.41
CA LEU A 131 10.77 -4.40 0.62
C LEU A 131 12.10 -3.63 0.51
N PRO A 132 12.72 -3.46 -0.68
CA PRO A 132 13.97 -2.72 -0.80
C PRO A 132 13.87 -1.27 -0.28
N PHE A 133 12.76 -0.59 -0.55
CA PHE A 133 12.48 0.74 0.00
C PHE A 133 12.36 0.71 1.53
N GLY A 134 11.59 -0.25 2.07
CA GLY A 134 11.43 -0.40 3.50
C GLY A 134 12.75 -0.69 4.23
N VAL A 135 13.58 -1.58 3.66
CA VAL A 135 14.91 -1.91 4.20
C VAL A 135 15.83 -0.70 4.20
N LEU A 136 15.85 0.07 3.10
CA LEU A 136 16.64 1.31 3.01
C LEU A 136 16.22 2.31 4.09
N LEU A 137 14.92 2.55 4.22
CA LEU A 137 14.36 3.46 5.23
C LEU A 137 14.74 3.04 6.64
N MET A 138 14.54 1.77 6.97
CA MET A 138 14.80 1.25 8.32
C MET A 138 16.30 1.17 8.64
N ARG A 139 17.15 0.80 7.68
CA ARG A 139 18.60 0.83 7.86
C ARG A 139 19.07 2.24 8.18
N ASN A 140 18.62 3.25 7.42
CA ASN A 140 19.00 4.64 7.66
C ASN A 140 18.51 5.13 9.01
N TYR A 141 17.27 4.78 9.40
CA TYR A 141 16.72 5.15 10.70
C TYR A 141 17.51 4.54 11.85
N PHE A 142 17.73 3.23 11.84
CA PHE A 142 18.52 2.56 12.88
C PHE A 142 19.98 3.02 12.90
N GLY A 143 20.56 3.33 11.75
CA GLY A 143 21.94 3.86 11.66
C GLY A 143 22.12 5.19 12.39
N ASN A 144 21.05 6.01 12.47
CA ASN A 144 21.08 7.28 13.18
C ASN A 144 20.87 7.16 14.71
N LEU A 145 20.47 5.98 15.21
CA LEU A 145 20.32 5.75 16.63
C LEU A 145 21.70 5.48 17.29
N PRO A 146 21.98 6.06 18.47
CA PRO A 146 23.25 5.85 19.18
C PRO A 146 23.53 4.38 19.48
N ASP A 147 24.77 3.95 19.29
CA ASP A 147 25.22 2.57 19.59
C ASP A 147 25.29 2.30 21.10
N THR A 148 25.33 3.34 21.93
CA THR A 148 25.31 3.26 23.39
C THR A 148 24.10 2.47 23.93
N TYR A 149 22.96 2.48 23.24
CA TYR A 149 21.80 1.67 23.62
C TYR A 149 22.09 0.16 23.50
N MET A 150 22.80 -0.24 22.46
CA MET A 150 23.18 -1.62 22.24
C MET A 150 24.27 -2.05 23.23
N GLU A 151 25.30 -1.22 23.40
CA GLU A 151 26.43 -1.47 24.30
C GLU A 151 25.96 -1.62 25.74
N SER A 152 25.13 -0.71 26.26
CA SER A 152 24.60 -0.80 27.63
C SER A 152 23.78 -2.05 27.86
N ALA A 153 22.87 -2.39 26.91
CA ALA A 153 22.05 -3.59 27.04
C ALA A 153 22.87 -4.88 26.91
N ALA A 154 23.95 -4.88 26.14
CA ALA A 154 24.86 -6.02 26.02
C ALA A 154 25.64 -6.23 27.32
N LEU A 155 26.02 -5.16 28.03
CA LEU A 155 26.65 -5.26 29.38
C LEU A 155 25.68 -5.85 30.40
N ASP A 156 24.38 -5.60 30.26
CA ASP A 156 23.31 -6.21 31.06
C ASP A 156 23.00 -7.69 30.66
N GLY A 157 23.74 -8.23 29.69
CA GLY A 157 23.58 -9.64 29.24
C GLY A 157 22.38 -9.86 28.34
N ALA A 158 21.77 -8.80 27.74
CA ALA A 158 20.65 -8.95 26.84
C ALA A 158 21.08 -9.58 25.49
N SER A 159 20.32 -10.55 25.00
CA SER A 159 20.53 -11.09 23.64
C SER A 159 20.21 -10.08 22.56
N MET A 160 20.82 -10.20 21.37
CA MET A 160 20.57 -9.32 20.21
C MET A 160 19.09 -9.22 19.83
N PHE A 161 18.35 -10.32 19.89
CA PHE A 161 16.91 -10.30 19.65
C PHE A 161 16.13 -9.55 20.75
N ALA A 162 16.56 -9.67 22.02
CA ALA A 162 15.96 -8.91 23.12
C ALA A 162 16.24 -7.40 22.95
N ILE A 163 17.45 -7.02 22.58
CA ILE A 163 17.85 -5.63 22.26
C ILE A 163 16.99 -5.08 21.11
N PHE A 164 16.90 -5.83 20.00
CA PHE A 164 16.04 -5.43 18.88
C PHE A 164 14.59 -5.23 19.34
N ARG A 165 13.99 -6.24 19.99
CA ARG A 165 12.56 -6.23 20.32
C ARG A 165 12.18 -5.20 21.37
N ARG A 166 13.04 -5.03 22.41
CA ARG A 166 12.71 -4.20 23.58
C ARG A 166 13.21 -2.77 23.48
N ILE A 167 14.24 -2.50 22.67
CA ILE A 167 14.86 -1.18 22.57
C ILE A 167 14.67 -0.61 21.18
N TYR A 168 15.25 -1.23 20.15
CA TYR A 168 15.29 -0.65 18.81
C TYR A 168 13.92 -0.61 18.12
N LEU A 169 13.12 -1.67 18.22
CA LEU A 169 11.81 -1.75 17.59
C LEU A 169 10.82 -0.69 18.15
N PRO A 170 10.71 -0.47 19.47
CA PRO A 170 9.93 0.64 20.02
C PRO A 170 10.43 2.01 19.60
N LEU A 171 11.75 2.23 19.57
CA LEU A 171 12.36 3.48 19.11
C LEU A 171 12.12 3.74 17.62
N ALA A 172 11.93 2.69 16.81
CA ALA A 172 11.69 2.78 15.39
C ALA A 172 10.22 3.08 15.02
N ARG A 173 9.30 3.15 15.96
CA ARG A 173 7.88 3.45 15.69
C ARG A 173 7.67 4.70 14.81
N PRO A 174 8.42 5.80 15.00
CA PRO A 174 8.26 6.99 14.15
C PRO A 174 8.60 6.77 12.66
N ALA A 175 9.41 5.77 12.33
CA ALA A 175 9.71 5.38 10.95
C ALA A 175 8.82 4.22 10.46
N LEU A 176 8.49 3.28 11.35
CA LEU A 176 7.64 2.12 11.00
C LEU A 176 6.19 2.50 10.71
N ILE A 177 5.62 3.44 11.48
CA ILE A 177 4.22 3.84 11.26
C ILE A 177 4.04 4.47 9.86
N PRO A 178 4.85 5.46 9.43
CA PRO A 178 4.78 5.99 8.07
C PRO A 178 5.01 4.93 6.99
N LEU A 179 5.96 4.01 7.18
CA LEU A 179 6.20 2.90 6.26
C LEU A 179 4.97 2.02 6.11
N GLY A 180 4.34 1.64 7.23
CA GLY A 180 3.11 0.84 7.21
C GLY A 180 1.95 1.55 6.53
N VAL A 181 1.76 2.85 6.79
CA VAL A 181 0.74 3.66 6.13
C VAL A 181 0.97 3.72 4.62
N LEU A 182 2.20 3.96 4.18
CA LEU A 182 2.55 3.96 2.76
C LEU A 182 2.30 2.58 2.12
N ALA A 183 2.67 1.50 2.79
CA ALA A 183 2.44 0.14 2.32
C ALA A 183 0.94 -0.15 2.14
N VAL A 184 0.10 0.22 3.12
CA VAL A 184 -1.37 0.10 3.00
C VAL A 184 -1.88 0.93 1.83
N MET A 185 -1.42 2.17 1.67
CA MET A 185 -1.86 3.03 0.58
C MET A 185 -1.49 2.48 -0.80
N TRP A 186 -0.26 1.99 -0.97
CA TRP A 186 0.19 1.40 -2.24
C TRP A 186 -0.60 0.15 -2.60
N SER A 187 -0.75 -0.78 -1.66
CA SER A 187 -1.49 -2.01 -1.87
C SER A 187 -2.98 -1.76 -2.13
N PHE A 188 -3.62 -0.84 -1.40
CA PHE A 188 -5.03 -0.54 -1.60
C PHE A 188 -5.33 0.08 -2.97
N GLN A 189 -4.36 0.74 -3.60
CA GLN A 189 -4.45 1.37 -4.91
C GLN A 189 -3.91 0.47 -6.04
N ASP A 190 -3.27 -0.65 -5.70
CA ASP A 190 -2.75 -1.55 -6.73
C ASP A 190 -3.90 -2.21 -7.50
N PHE A 191 -3.86 -2.02 -8.79
CA PHE A 191 -4.78 -2.59 -9.75
C PHE A 191 -4.14 -3.75 -10.51
N LEU A 192 -2.84 -3.62 -10.80
CA LEU A 192 -2.18 -4.44 -11.81
C LEU A 192 -1.90 -5.85 -11.32
N LEU A 193 -1.31 -6.01 -10.13
CA LEU A 193 -0.99 -7.35 -9.61
C LEU A 193 -2.28 -8.14 -9.27
N PRO A 194 -3.29 -7.55 -8.60
CA PRO A 194 -4.57 -8.23 -8.44
C PRO A 194 -5.21 -8.65 -9.77
N LEU A 195 -5.22 -7.77 -10.77
CA LEU A 195 -5.80 -8.08 -12.09
C LEU A 195 -5.10 -9.25 -12.78
N MET A 196 -3.78 -9.39 -12.58
CA MET A 196 -3.00 -10.44 -13.23
C MET A 196 -3.05 -11.78 -12.50
N PHE A 197 -3.29 -11.80 -11.19
CA PHE A 197 -3.14 -12.99 -10.36
C PHE A 197 -4.44 -13.49 -9.72
N LEU A 198 -5.53 -12.69 -9.78
CA LEU A 198 -6.84 -13.06 -9.26
C LEU A 198 -7.85 -13.11 -10.39
N THR A 199 -8.39 -14.29 -10.66
CA THR A 199 -9.42 -14.53 -11.69
C THR A 199 -10.79 -14.83 -11.07
N ASP A 200 -10.83 -15.28 -9.80
CA ASP A 200 -12.08 -15.50 -9.08
C ASP A 200 -12.76 -14.16 -8.77
N PRO A 201 -14.01 -13.93 -9.24
CA PRO A 201 -14.77 -12.73 -8.94
C PRO A 201 -14.89 -12.44 -7.44
N GLN A 202 -14.91 -13.48 -6.58
CA GLN A 202 -14.99 -13.32 -5.13
C GLN A 202 -13.74 -12.69 -4.50
N LEU A 203 -12.62 -12.68 -5.22
CA LEU A 203 -11.36 -12.07 -4.81
C LEU A 203 -11.14 -10.67 -5.41
N THR A 204 -12.09 -10.15 -6.18
CA THR A 204 -12.02 -8.80 -6.75
C THR A 204 -11.68 -7.76 -5.67
N THR A 205 -10.63 -6.97 -5.91
CA THR A 205 -10.25 -5.85 -5.03
C THR A 205 -11.01 -4.57 -5.37
N ALA A 206 -10.96 -3.56 -4.51
CA ALA A 206 -11.60 -2.27 -4.75
C ALA A 206 -11.06 -1.58 -6.02
N ALA A 207 -9.75 -1.67 -6.28
CA ALA A 207 -9.14 -1.13 -7.49
C ALA A 207 -9.60 -1.87 -8.75
N MET A 208 -9.65 -3.22 -8.73
CA MET A 208 -10.19 -4.04 -9.83
C MET A 208 -11.67 -3.77 -10.09
N ALA A 209 -12.46 -3.54 -9.03
CA ALA A 209 -13.89 -3.33 -9.14
C ALA A 209 -14.25 -2.12 -10.02
N VAL A 210 -13.38 -1.10 -10.11
CA VAL A 210 -13.57 0.04 -11.00
C VAL A 210 -13.71 -0.40 -12.46
N SER A 211 -12.82 -1.29 -12.92
CA SER A 211 -12.84 -1.82 -14.29
C SER A 211 -13.98 -2.83 -14.49
N ASN A 212 -14.12 -3.77 -13.57
CA ASN A 212 -15.14 -4.81 -13.65
C ASN A 212 -16.56 -4.21 -13.64
N PHE A 213 -16.82 -3.23 -12.77
CA PHE A 213 -18.12 -2.58 -12.70
C PHE A 213 -18.40 -1.73 -13.94
N GLN A 214 -17.39 -1.15 -14.56
CA GLN A 214 -17.54 -0.46 -15.84
C GLN A 214 -18.05 -1.42 -16.92
N GLU A 215 -17.46 -2.60 -17.02
CA GLU A 215 -17.87 -3.60 -18.01
C GLU A 215 -19.33 -4.04 -17.81
N TRP A 216 -19.76 -4.25 -16.57
CA TRP A 216 -21.11 -4.73 -16.25
C TRP A 216 -22.19 -3.65 -16.26
N LEU A 217 -21.84 -2.40 -15.93
CA LEU A 217 -22.81 -1.33 -15.68
C LEU A 217 -22.86 -0.26 -16.78
N SER A 218 -21.82 -0.07 -17.59
CA SER A 218 -21.74 1.10 -18.49
C SER A 218 -22.57 0.98 -19.77
N PHE A 219 -23.09 -0.18 -20.11
CA PHE A 219 -23.77 -0.42 -21.40
C PHE A 219 -25.24 -0.02 -21.43
N THR A 220 -25.85 0.31 -20.29
CA THR A 220 -27.25 0.75 -20.25
C THR A 220 -27.37 2.14 -19.60
N PRO A 221 -28.26 3.03 -20.13
CA PRO A 221 -28.47 4.37 -19.56
C PRO A 221 -28.81 4.32 -18.06
N ASP A 222 -29.61 3.34 -17.63
CA ASP A 222 -30.07 3.19 -16.24
C ASP A 222 -28.92 2.85 -15.27
N ASN A 223 -27.85 2.24 -15.78
CA ASN A 223 -26.70 1.86 -14.98
C ASN A 223 -25.62 2.95 -14.84
N ILE A 224 -25.74 4.06 -15.60
CA ILE A 224 -24.74 5.15 -15.51
C ILE A 224 -24.67 5.73 -14.10
N GLY A 225 -25.84 5.93 -13.46
CA GLY A 225 -25.91 6.40 -12.08
C GLY A 225 -25.24 5.43 -11.11
N ARG A 226 -25.56 4.14 -11.21
CA ARG A 226 -25.03 3.07 -10.37
C ARG A 226 -23.51 2.89 -10.53
N TYR A 227 -23.01 2.95 -11.77
CA TYR A 227 -21.57 2.94 -12.04
C TYR A 227 -20.85 4.13 -11.38
N ASN A 228 -21.36 5.36 -11.57
CA ASN A 228 -20.74 6.52 -10.94
C ASN A 228 -20.85 6.49 -9.41
N ALA A 229 -21.93 5.95 -8.83
CA ALA A 229 -22.05 5.73 -7.40
C ALA A 229 -20.98 4.74 -6.89
N SER A 230 -20.68 3.68 -7.64
CA SER A 230 -19.61 2.76 -7.30
C SER A 230 -18.24 3.44 -7.30
N LEU A 231 -17.93 4.29 -8.29
CA LEU A 231 -16.67 5.06 -8.33
C LEU A 231 -16.52 5.96 -7.11
N VAL A 232 -17.60 6.64 -6.71
CA VAL A 232 -17.60 7.49 -5.50
C VAL A 232 -17.33 6.67 -4.26
N LEU A 233 -18.01 5.53 -4.07
CA LEU A 233 -17.79 4.66 -2.91
C LEU A 233 -16.37 4.07 -2.90
N LEU A 234 -15.87 3.60 -4.04
CA LEU A 234 -14.52 3.02 -4.17
C LEU A 234 -13.41 4.05 -3.90
N ALA A 235 -13.68 5.36 -4.15
CA ALA A 235 -12.74 6.42 -3.83
C ALA A 235 -12.68 6.77 -2.34
N ILE A 236 -13.74 6.50 -1.54
CA ILE A 236 -13.79 6.89 -0.12
C ILE A 236 -12.65 6.32 0.71
N PRO A 237 -12.36 5.00 0.71
CA PRO A 237 -11.25 4.47 1.51
C PRO A 237 -9.90 5.05 1.11
N ALA A 238 -9.66 5.26 -0.19
CA ALA A 238 -8.42 5.88 -0.66
C ALA A 238 -8.29 7.33 -0.16
N LEU A 239 -9.36 8.12 -0.21
CA LEU A 239 -9.39 9.48 0.34
C LEU A 239 -9.15 9.49 1.85
N VAL A 240 -9.79 8.58 2.59
CA VAL A 240 -9.60 8.44 4.04
C VAL A 240 -8.13 8.10 4.34
N LEU A 241 -7.55 7.13 3.64
CA LEU A 241 -6.14 6.75 3.80
C LEU A 241 -5.19 7.91 3.51
N VAL A 242 -5.45 8.71 2.46
CA VAL A 242 -4.64 9.89 2.14
C VAL A 242 -4.75 10.95 3.23
N ILE A 243 -5.97 11.33 3.63
CA ILE A 243 -6.21 12.40 4.62
C ILE A 243 -5.59 12.04 5.97
N PHE A 244 -5.78 10.82 6.45
CA PHE A 244 -5.21 10.37 7.72
C PHE A 244 -3.74 9.97 7.62
N GLY A 245 -3.30 9.44 6.46
CA GLY A 245 -1.94 8.98 6.24
C GLY A 245 -0.92 10.11 6.05
N GLN A 246 -1.31 11.22 5.39
CA GLN A 246 -0.39 12.32 5.07
C GLN A 246 0.33 12.90 6.31
N ARG A 247 -0.33 12.96 7.46
CA ARG A 247 0.27 13.46 8.72
C ARG A 247 1.46 12.61 9.18
N PHE A 248 1.41 11.29 8.96
CA PHE A 248 2.48 10.38 9.33
C PHE A 248 3.64 10.43 8.33
N ILE A 249 3.33 10.63 7.05
CA ILE A 249 4.33 10.74 5.97
C ILE A 249 5.17 12.00 6.17
N THR A 250 4.53 13.15 6.42
CA THR A 250 5.25 14.42 6.63
C THR A 250 6.13 14.40 7.88
N GLN A 251 5.68 13.79 8.98
CA GLN A 251 6.47 13.67 10.21
C GLN A 251 7.67 12.73 10.06
N GLY A 252 7.51 11.61 9.33
CA GLY A 252 8.58 10.62 9.12
C GLY A 252 9.70 11.13 8.23
N LEU A 253 9.38 11.89 7.18
CA LEU A 253 10.36 12.45 6.25
C LEU A 253 11.17 13.62 6.85
N THR A 254 10.56 14.42 7.72
CA THR A 254 11.23 15.56 8.36
C THR A 254 12.13 15.14 9.52
N SER A 255 11.82 14.06 10.23
CA SER A 255 12.67 13.55 11.32
C SER A 255 13.96 12.87 10.85
N GLY A 256 14.04 12.48 9.58
CA GLY A 256 15.23 11.86 8.97
C GLY A 256 16.13 12.80 8.16
N GLY A 257 15.74 14.05 7.97
CA GLY A 257 16.32 14.91 6.93
C GLY A 257 17.06 16.18 7.36
N ILE A 258 17.01 16.60 8.62
CA ILE A 258 17.64 17.88 9.00
C ILE A 258 18.41 17.72 10.33
N LYS A 259 19.72 17.55 10.22
CA LYS A 259 20.65 18.15 11.15
C LYS A 259 21.32 19.30 10.40
N GLU A 260 20.88 20.56 10.68
CA GLU A 260 21.76 21.69 10.60
C GLU A 260 22.79 21.65 11.71
#